data_47241828575e593c621c94c93de28f3e
#
_entry.id   47241828575e593c621c94c93de28f3e
#
_cell.length_a   1.000
_cell.length_b   1.000
_cell.length_c   1.000
_cell.angle_alpha   90.00
_cell.angle_beta   90.00
_cell.angle_gamma   90.00
#
_symmetry.space_group_name_H-M   'P 1'
#
loop_
_entity.id
_entity.type
_entity.pdbx_description
1 polymer ?
#
loop_
_entity_poly.entity_id
_entity_poly.type
_entity_poly.pdbx_seq_one_letter_code
_entity_poly.pdbx_strand_id
1 'polypeptide(L)'
;MKQTVSLFAIIVSTIWAASAEAQAVPTFVGIRTFLGAPHVTKLDDLHADFAVLGVPFDEWTWGQPGARYGPRDLRESSQEYNHDLTEGFYYIDGDRTVLKGKHWADVGDIEIFPTVPAQTDDKITSAVRTILSKKAFPIVLGGDHSITFPVIRAFDTPLTVIHFDAHLDTWNGAPGNLDHASWVNRVAKLPGVKGIVQVGMRGLANDPEAVGNARKNHTTIITSEEIHRNGVTKALSQISPGGNIYITLDVDVMDPTLAPGTGTLEPGGLSFSEIDDLLTGVAAKGNLIGFDVVEVDPYRDSSGRTAQTAVRLMIDLLGAAFH
;
A
#
# COMPACT_ATOMS: atom_id res chain seq x y z
N MET A 1 23.07 -86.42 -15.01
CA MET A 1 23.38 -85.06 -14.46
C MET A 1 22.70 -84.10 -15.36
N LYS A 2 21.55 -83.50 -14.92
CA LYS A 2 20.86 -82.43 -15.65
C LYS A 2 21.08 -81.14 -14.86
N GLN A 3 21.81 -80.18 -15.46
CA GLN A 3 21.98 -78.86 -14.90
C GLN A 3 20.76 -77.99 -15.25
N THR A 4 20.10 -77.47 -14.22
CA THR A 4 19.01 -76.52 -14.34
C THR A 4 19.60 -75.09 -14.27
N VAL A 5 19.47 -74.32 -15.34
CA VAL A 5 19.87 -72.93 -15.39
C VAL A 5 18.65 -72.13 -14.98
N SER A 6 18.76 -71.43 -13.83
CA SER A 6 17.76 -70.43 -13.37
C SER A 6 18.01 -69.06 -14.00
N LEU A 7 17.04 -68.64 -14.80
CA LEU A 7 17.03 -67.30 -15.38
C LEU A 7 16.42 -66.35 -14.36
N PHE A 8 17.22 -65.42 -13.79
CA PHE A 8 16.72 -64.31 -12.98
C PHE A 8 16.30 -63.15 -13.92
N ALA A 9 15.02 -62.93 -14.04
CA ALA A 9 14.48 -61.75 -14.71
C ALA A 9 14.53 -60.56 -13.76
N ILE A 10 15.41 -59.59 -14.06
CA ILE A 10 15.43 -58.26 -13.37
C ILE A 10 14.32 -57.41 -14.00
N ILE A 11 13.24 -57.20 -13.26
CA ILE A 11 12.23 -56.20 -13.62
C ILE A 11 12.74 -54.85 -13.17
N VAL A 12 13.20 -54.02 -14.12
CA VAL A 12 13.49 -52.64 -13.88
C VAL A 12 12.17 -51.86 -13.98
N SER A 13 11.56 -51.59 -12.84
CA SER A 13 10.42 -50.67 -12.77
C SER A 13 10.93 -49.22 -12.88
N THR A 14 10.85 -48.65 -14.06
CA THR A 14 10.97 -47.21 -14.25
C THR A 14 9.77 -46.51 -13.62
N ILE A 15 9.98 -45.96 -12.43
CA ILE A 15 9.03 -45.04 -11.83
C ILE A 15 9.09 -43.75 -12.64
N TRP A 16 8.11 -43.54 -13.49
CA TRP A 16 7.84 -42.23 -14.04
C TRP A 16 7.31 -41.36 -12.90
N ALA A 17 8.15 -40.54 -12.32
CA ALA A 17 7.70 -39.40 -11.57
C ALA A 17 7.09 -38.40 -12.58
N ALA A 18 5.79 -38.51 -12.81
CA ALA A 18 5.05 -37.43 -13.41
C ALA A 18 5.19 -36.25 -12.44
N SER A 19 5.95 -35.26 -12.82
CA SER A 19 5.83 -33.93 -12.22
C SER A 19 4.37 -33.54 -12.45
N ALA A 20 3.55 -33.60 -11.40
CA ALA A 20 2.25 -32.97 -11.43
C ALA A 20 2.55 -31.48 -11.61
N GLU A 21 2.43 -30.98 -12.84
CA GLU A 21 2.29 -29.55 -13.04
C GLU A 21 1.13 -29.15 -12.15
N ALA A 22 1.42 -28.32 -11.16
CA ALA A 22 0.39 -27.80 -10.29
C ALA A 22 -0.60 -27.07 -11.20
N GLN A 23 -1.79 -27.66 -11.36
CA GLN A 23 -2.83 -27.07 -12.20
C GLN A 23 -3.10 -25.70 -11.62
N ALA A 24 -2.91 -24.64 -12.42
CA ALA A 24 -3.14 -23.28 -11.98
C ALA A 24 -4.58 -23.18 -11.45
N VAL A 25 -4.71 -22.86 -10.17
CA VAL A 25 -6.02 -22.67 -9.54
C VAL A 25 -6.58 -21.37 -10.10
N PRO A 26 -7.81 -21.38 -10.66
CA PRO A 26 -8.41 -20.15 -11.18
C PRO A 26 -8.47 -19.08 -10.10
N THR A 27 -8.18 -17.83 -10.45
CA THR A 27 -8.09 -16.69 -9.51
C THR A 27 -9.38 -16.40 -8.74
N PHE A 28 -10.53 -16.93 -9.18
CA PHE A 28 -11.80 -16.80 -8.47
C PHE A 28 -12.04 -17.89 -7.41
N VAL A 29 -11.08 -18.80 -7.19
CA VAL A 29 -11.19 -19.92 -6.22
C VAL A 29 -10.32 -19.63 -5.00
N GLY A 30 -10.84 -19.95 -3.81
CA GLY A 30 -10.09 -19.89 -2.55
C GLY A 30 -10.22 -18.59 -1.77
N ILE A 31 -9.36 -18.41 -0.77
CA ILE A 31 -9.29 -17.19 0.04
C ILE A 31 -8.48 -16.15 -0.73
N ARG A 32 -9.03 -14.94 -0.82
CA ARG A 32 -8.35 -13.81 -1.48
C ARG A 32 -7.28 -13.22 -0.58
N THR A 33 -6.05 -13.33 -1.03
CA THR A 33 -4.90 -12.61 -0.49
C THR A 33 -4.40 -11.62 -1.53
N PHE A 34 -3.66 -10.61 -1.12
CA PHE A 34 -3.12 -9.63 -2.06
C PHE A 34 -2.18 -10.30 -3.06
N LEU A 35 -2.43 -10.14 -4.35
CA LEU A 35 -1.70 -10.78 -5.47
C LEU A 35 -1.65 -12.34 -5.41
N GLY A 36 -2.52 -12.98 -4.61
CA GLY A 36 -2.42 -14.41 -4.36
C GLY A 36 -1.25 -14.83 -3.45
N ALA A 37 -0.63 -13.88 -2.74
CA ALA A 37 0.49 -14.15 -1.83
C ALA A 37 0.12 -15.19 -0.75
N PRO A 38 1.06 -15.99 -0.26
CA PRO A 38 0.83 -16.92 0.85
C PRO A 38 0.24 -16.21 2.07
N HIS A 39 -0.83 -16.79 2.65
CA HIS A 39 -1.44 -16.26 3.86
C HIS A 39 -0.68 -16.72 5.10
N VAL A 40 -0.16 -15.78 5.87
CA VAL A 40 0.55 -16.01 7.13
C VAL A 40 -0.33 -15.59 8.30
N THR A 41 -0.91 -16.54 9.01
CA THR A 41 -1.86 -16.27 10.11
C THR A 41 -1.23 -15.82 11.42
N LYS A 42 0.08 -16.03 11.59
CA LYS A 42 0.84 -15.61 12.77
C LYS A 42 2.05 -14.81 12.34
N LEU A 43 2.14 -13.56 12.77
CA LEU A 43 3.25 -12.68 12.44
C LEU A 43 4.62 -13.24 12.87
N ASP A 44 4.66 -14.10 13.88
CA ASP A 44 5.90 -14.76 14.30
C ASP A 44 6.46 -15.70 13.24
N ASP A 45 5.61 -16.25 12.39
CA ASP A 45 5.97 -17.17 11.31
C ASP A 45 6.27 -16.42 9.98
N LEU A 46 6.31 -15.08 10.02
CA LEU A 46 6.54 -14.27 8.81
C LEU A 46 7.98 -14.41 8.33
N HIS A 47 8.12 -14.85 7.07
CA HIS A 47 9.38 -14.94 6.32
C HIS A 47 9.13 -14.48 4.88
N ALA A 48 9.22 -13.17 4.64
CA ALA A 48 8.98 -12.59 3.33
C ALA A 48 9.77 -11.26 3.18
N ASP A 49 9.95 -10.82 1.93
CA ASP A 49 10.48 -9.49 1.64
C ASP A 49 9.40 -8.43 1.84
N PHE A 50 8.16 -8.74 1.44
CA PHE A 50 6.99 -7.87 1.55
C PHE A 50 5.91 -8.51 2.41
N ALA A 51 5.37 -7.75 3.36
CA ALA A 51 4.26 -8.17 4.21
C ALA A 51 3.05 -7.24 4.03
N VAL A 52 1.94 -7.79 3.54
CA VAL A 52 0.69 -7.06 3.32
C VAL A 52 -0.19 -7.20 4.56
N LEU A 53 -0.56 -6.07 5.16
CA LEU A 53 -1.40 -5.97 6.36
C LEU A 53 -2.66 -5.17 6.05
N GLY A 54 -3.84 -5.72 6.31
CA GLY A 54 -5.10 -4.97 6.22
C GLY A 54 -5.45 -4.27 7.53
N VAL A 55 -5.99 -3.06 7.42
CA VAL A 55 -6.49 -2.24 8.54
C VAL A 55 -7.91 -1.77 8.21
N PRO A 56 -8.94 -2.63 8.39
CA PRO A 56 -10.32 -2.33 8.02
C PRO A 56 -11.01 -1.41 9.03
N PHE A 57 -10.54 -0.17 9.16
CA PHE A 57 -10.98 0.84 10.13
C PHE A 57 -11.40 2.13 9.43
N ASP A 58 -12.58 2.69 9.77
CA ASP A 58 -13.08 3.98 9.28
C ASP A 58 -14.03 4.67 10.28
N GLU A 59 -13.79 4.47 11.58
CA GLU A 59 -14.62 5.07 12.63
C GLU A 59 -14.32 6.55 12.85
N TRP A 60 -13.25 7.07 12.23
CA TRP A 60 -12.83 8.47 12.35
C TRP A 60 -13.08 9.29 11.10
N THR A 61 -13.88 8.74 10.18
CA THR A 61 -14.35 9.42 8.98
C THR A 61 -15.42 10.46 9.32
N TRP A 62 -15.27 11.67 8.78
CA TRP A 62 -16.25 12.75 8.96
C TRP A 62 -17.49 12.60 8.07
N GLY A 63 -17.35 11.94 6.97
CA GLY A 63 -18.37 11.74 5.95
C GLY A 63 -19.09 10.41 6.10
N GLN A 64 -19.25 9.73 4.98
CA GLN A 64 -19.83 8.41 4.93
C GLN A 64 -18.74 7.35 5.10
N PRO A 65 -18.87 6.42 6.06
CA PRO A 65 -17.94 5.32 6.20
C PRO A 65 -18.08 4.34 5.01
N GLY A 66 -17.00 3.66 4.67
CA GLY A 66 -16.93 2.67 3.58
C GLY A 66 -15.51 2.18 3.39
N ALA A 67 -14.52 2.99 3.77
CA ALA A 67 -13.10 2.67 3.63
C ALA A 67 -12.67 1.42 4.44
N ARG A 68 -13.41 1.01 5.48
CA ARG A 68 -13.18 -0.27 6.19
C ARG A 68 -13.23 -1.49 5.27
N TYR A 69 -13.85 -1.38 4.10
CA TYR A 69 -13.90 -2.45 3.10
C TYR A 69 -12.77 -2.36 2.07
N GLY A 70 -11.97 -1.32 2.12
CA GLY A 70 -10.83 -1.09 1.23
C GLY A 70 -9.82 -2.25 1.20
N PRO A 71 -9.36 -2.79 2.36
CA PRO A 71 -8.41 -3.90 2.37
C PRO A 71 -8.91 -5.14 1.62
N ARG A 72 -10.21 -5.43 1.74
CA ARG A 72 -10.84 -6.54 1.02
C ARG A 72 -10.89 -6.27 -0.49
N ASP A 73 -11.29 -5.07 -0.88
CA ASP A 73 -11.46 -4.71 -2.29
C ASP A 73 -10.11 -4.65 -3.03
N LEU A 74 -9.06 -4.13 -2.37
CA LEU A 74 -7.69 -4.14 -2.90
C LEU A 74 -7.18 -5.57 -3.12
N ARG A 75 -7.46 -6.51 -2.20
CA ARG A 75 -7.13 -7.92 -2.38
C ARG A 75 -7.90 -8.56 -3.54
N GLU A 76 -9.18 -8.26 -3.67
CA GLU A 76 -10.01 -8.76 -4.78
C GLU A 76 -9.49 -8.21 -6.12
N SER A 77 -9.27 -6.91 -6.22
CA SER A 77 -8.77 -6.25 -7.42
C SER A 77 -7.36 -6.70 -7.82
N SER A 78 -6.53 -7.08 -6.83
CA SER A 78 -5.18 -7.57 -7.09
C SER A 78 -5.14 -8.94 -7.78
N GLN A 79 -6.26 -9.68 -7.81
CA GLN A 79 -6.31 -11.01 -8.42
C GLN A 79 -6.06 -10.99 -9.93
N GLU A 80 -6.22 -9.85 -10.60
CA GLU A 80 -5.85 -9.70 -12.01
C GLU A 80 -4.34 -9.87 -12.25
N TYR A 81 -3.53 -9.60 -11.23
CA TYR A 81 -2.07 -9.73 -11.26
C TYR A 81 -1.59 -10.99 -10.52
N ASN A 82 -2.51 -11.91 -10.15
CA ASN A 82 -2.19 -13.13 -9.45
C ASN A 82 -1.50 -14.13 -10.40
N HIS A 83 -0.23 -14.41 -10.13
CA HIS A 83 0.60 -15.39 -10.82
C HIS A 83 1.72 -15.85 -9.87
N ASP A 84 2.69 -16.61 -10.34
CA ASP A 84 3.88 -16.91 -9.54
C ASP A 84 4.68 -15.60 -9.29
N LEU A 85 4.54 -15.05 -8.10
CA LEU A 85 5.14 -13.76 -7.74
C LEU A 85 6.68 -13.78 -7.78
N THR A 86 7.29 -14.98 -7.73
CA THR A 86 8.76 -15.10 -7.83
C THR A 86 9.27 -14.79 -9.23
N GLU A 87 8.42 -14.90 -10.25
CA GLU A 87 8.75 -14.50 -11.63
C GLU A 87 8.77 -12.98 -11.81
N GLY A 88 8.16 -12.22 -10.88
CA GLY A 88 8.05 -10.78 -10.95
C GLY A 88 7.04 -10.29 -12.01
N PHE A 89 7.02 -9.00 -12.28
CA PHE A 89 6.08 -8.36 -13.20
C PHE A 89 6.82 -7.86 -14.45
N TYR A 90 6.37 -8.34 -15.62
CA TYR A 90 6.94 -7.92 -16.89
C TYR A 90 6.24 -6.66 -17.40
N TYR A 91 7.03 -5.65 -17.73
CA TYR A 91 6.58 -4.42 -18.36
C TYR A 91 6.98 -4.42 -19.84
N ILE A 92 5.99 -4.32 -20.71
CA ILE A 92 6.20 -4.18 -22.15
C ILE A 92 6.97 -2.89 -22.48
N ASP A 93 6.69 -1.83 -21.70
CA ASP A 93 7.41 -0.57 -21.81
C ASP A 93 8.82 -0.74 -21.17
N GLY A 94 9.82 -0.70 -22.05
CA GLY A 94 11.22 -0.87 -21.65
C GLY A 94 11.70 -2.31 -21.52
N ASP A 95 10.87 -3.33 -21.90
CA ASP A 95 11.26 -4.75 -21.94
C ASP A 95 11.98 -5.20 -20.65
N ARG A 96 11.31 -5.01 -19.51
CA ARG A 96 11.89 -5.25 -18.19
C ARG A 96 10.99 -6.02 -17.27
N THR A 97 11.59 -6.84 -16.41
CA THR A 97 10.89 -7.51 -15.30
C THR A 97 11.33 -6.89 -13.98
N VAL A 98 10.36 -6.52 -13.14
CA VAL A 98 10.60 -5.97 -11.80
C VAL A 98 10.16 -6.96 -10.73
N LEU A 99 10.67 -6.81 -9.50
CA LEU A 99 10.30 -7.62 -8.32
C LEU A 99 10.57 -9.13 -8.48
N LYS A 100 11.40 -9.53 -9.43
CA LYS A 100 11.76 -10.94 -9.65
C LYS A 100 12.50 -11.49 -8.44
N GLY A 101 12.10 -12.69 -7.99
CA GLY A 101 12.70 -13.37 -6.84
C GLY A 101 12.29 -12.78 -5.49
N LYS A 102 11.34 -11.84 -5.44
CA LYS A 102 10.81 -11.30 -4.18
C LYS A 102 9.74 -12.22 -3.60
N HIS A 103 9.77 -12.39 -2.27
CA HIS A 103 8.83 -13.20 -1.54
C HIS A 103 7.78 -12.30 -0.87
N TRP A 104 6.53 -12.64 -1.06
CA TRP A 104 5.38 -11.91 -0.55
C TRP A 104 4.67 -12.73 0.51
N ALA A 105 4.07 -12.06 1.48
CA ALA A 105 3.13 -12.66 2.42
C ALA A 105 1.98 -11.72 2.69
N ASP A 106 0.76 -12.24 2.74
CA ASP A 106 -0.41 -11.52 3.25
C ASP A 106 -0.67 -11.99 4.68
N VAL A 107 -0.55 -11.09 5.63
CA VAL A 107 -0.71 -11.41 7.06
C VAL A 107 -2.15 -11.21 7.55
N GLY A 108 -3.08 -10.98 6.62
CA GLY A 108 -4.49 -10.75 6.91
C GLY A 108 -4.77 -9.36 7.46
N ASP A 109 -5.87 -9.24 8.18
CA ASP A 109 -6.30 -7.98 8.79
C ASP A 109 -5.97 -7.98 10.28
N ILE A 110 -5.70 -6.78 10.82
CA ILE A 110 -5.58 -6.60 12.26
C ILE A 110 -6.96 -6.73 12.94
N GLU A 111 -6.93 -7.05 14.22
CA GLU A 111 -8.13 -6.99 15.06
C GLU A 111 -8.54 -5.53 15.28
N ILE A 112 -9.77 -5.20 14.93
CA ILE A 112 -10.38 -3.88 15.15
C ILE A 112 -11.17 -3.92 16.45
N PHE A 113 -11.03 -2.86 17.26
CA PHE A 113 -11.81 -2.65 18.47
C PHE A 113 -12.83 -1.53 18.25
N PRO A 114 -14.03 -1.85 17.75
CA PRO A 114 -15.08 -0.86 17.57
C PRO A 114 -15.32 -0.10 18.86
N THR A 115 -15.52 1.21 18.76
CA THR A 115 -15.74 2.12 19.91
C THR A 115 -14.56 2.31 20.88
N VAL A 116 -13.41 1.68 20.65
CA VAL A 116 -12.18 1.88 21.40
C VAL A 116 -10.98 2.09 20.45
N PRO A 117 -10.99 3.14 19.63
CA PRO A 117 -10.03 3.34 18.55
C PRO A 117 -8.56 3.35 18.98
N ALA A 118 -8.27 3.82 20.21
CA ALA A 118 -6.91 3.81 20.74
C ALA A 118 -6.31 2.38 20.86
N GLN A 119 -7.14 1.36 21.12
CA GLN A 119 -6.69 -0.02 21.11
C GLN A 119 -6.40 -0.50 19.68
N THR A 120 -7.19 -0.06 18.71
CA THR A 120 -6.91 -0.31 17.29
C THR A 120 -5.58 0.32 16.88
N ASP A 121 -5.32 1.58 17.25
CA ASP A 121 -4.02 2.26 17.01
C ASP A 121 -2.84 1.46 17.58
N ASP A 122 -2.97 0.94 18.81
CA ASP A 122 -1.90 0.16 19.44
C ASP A 122 -1.69 -1.20 18.75
N LYS A 123 -2.75 -1.83 18.27
CA LYS A 123 -2.65 -3.06 17.47
C LYS A 123 -1.95 -2.81 16.11
N ILE A 124 -2.32 -1.73 15.40
CA ILE A 124 -1.64 -1.34 14.15
C ILE A 124 -0.15 -1.18 14.42
N THR A 125 0.21 -0.34 15.39
CA THR A 125 1.61 -0.07 15.73
C THR A 125 2.38 -1.35 16.10
N SER A 126 1.77 -2.23 16.88
CA SER A 126 2.39 -3.51 17.29
C SER A 126 2.59 -4.45 16.11
N ALA A 127 1.60 -4.58 15.22
CA ALA A 127 1.69 -5.43 14.04
C ALA A 127 2.80 -4.95 13.09
N VAL A 128 2.84 -3.64 12.80
CA VAL A 128 3.89 -3.06 11.93
C VAL A 128 5.28 -3.22 12.56
N ARG A 129 5.44 -3.01 13.87
CA ARG A 129 6.71 -3.29 14.56
C ARG A 129 7.14 -4.74 14.44
N THR A 130 6.20 -5.67 14.51
CA THR A 130 6.50 -7.10 14.35
C THR A 130 6.97 -7.37 12.91
N ILE A 131 6.29 -6.84 11.89
CA ILE A 131 6.70 -6.94 10.49
C ILE A 131 8.14 -6.40 10.31
N LEU A 132 8.42 -5.20 10.83
CA LEU A 132 9.74 -4.59 10.75
C LEU A 132 10.82 -5.42 11.47
N SER A 133 10.49 -6.04 12.61
CA SER A 133 11.42 -6.92 13.34
C SER A 133 11.79 -8.18 12.56
N LYS A 134 10.91 -8.63 11.66
CA LYS A 134 11.15 -9.74 10.72
C LYS A 134 11.90 -9.29 9.46
N LYS A 135 12.26 -7.99 9.37
CA LYS A 135 12.92 -7.36 8.21
C LYS A 135 12.08 -7.40 6.93
N ALA A 136 10.78 -7.57 7.05
CA ALA A 136 9.85 -7.46 5.94
C ALA A 136 9.44 -6.00 5.74
N PHE A 137 9.22 -5.62 4.49
CA PHE A 137 8.72 -4.30 4.12
C PHE A 137 7.20 -4.26 4.34
N PRO A 138 6.67 -3.35 5.17
CA PRO A 138 5.24 -3.26 5.42
C PRO A 138 4.50 -2.56 4.26
N ILE A 139 3.46 -3.23 3.76
CA ILE A 139 2.47 -2.72 2.82
C ILE A 139 1.14 -2.72 3.56
N VAL A 140 0.57 -1.53 3.81
CA VAL A 140 -0.66 -1.44 4.59
C VAL A 140 -1.82 -1.09 3.68
N LEU A 141 -2.84 -1.96 3.68
CA LEU A 141 -4.11 -1.73 3.00
C LEU A 141 -5.04 -1.08 3.99
N GLY A 142 -5.30 0.20 3.81
CA GLY A 142 -6.01 0.99 4.79
C GLY A 142 -7.52 0.93 4.68
N GLY A 143 -8.09 1.41 5.73
CA GLY A 143 -9.35 2.02 5.96
C GLY A 143 -9.27 3.53 5.70
N ASP A 144 -9.77 4.35 6.64
CA ASP A 144 -9.66 5.79 6.56
C ASP A 144 -8.21 6.28 6.81
N HIS A 145 -7.90 7.53 6.46
CA HIS A 145 -6.53 8.05 6.50
C HIS A 145 -5.93 8.19 7.92
N SER A 146 -6.75 8.08 8.96
CA SER A 146 -6.26 8.14 10.35
C SER A 146 -5.30 7.01 10.70
N ILE A 147 -5.38 5.87 9.99
CA ILE A 147 -4.55 4.68 10.24
C ILE A 147 -3.06 4.93 9.98
N THR A 148 -2.74 5.91 9.17
CA THR A 148 -1.35 6.25 8.81
C THR A 148 -0.54 6.70 10.03
N PHE A 149 -1.15 7.39 11.00
CA PHE A 149 -0.45 7.79 12.22
C PHE A 149 0.09 6.59 13.04
N PRO A 150 -0.73 5.60 13.44
CA PRO A 150 -0.21 4.45 14.18
C PRO A 150 0.76 3.58 13.38
N VAL A 151 0.67 3.57 12.05
CA VAL A 151 1.65 2.91 11.18
C VAL A 151 3.01 3.63 11.26
N ILE A 152 3.05 4.95 11.04
CA ILE A 152 4.30 5.73 11.09
C ILE A 152 4.91 5.70 12.49
N ARG A 153 4.09 5.70 13.54
CA ARG A 153 4.53 5.56 14.94
C ARG A 153 5.33 4.28 15.21
N ALA A 154 5.22 3.28 14.36
CA ALA A 154 5.94 2.01 14.51
C ALA A 154 7.42 2.09 14.10
N PHE A 155 7.81 3.10 13.33
CA PHE A 155 9.18 3.24 12.84
C PHE A 155 10.06 3.96 13.86
N ASP A 156 11.18 3.33 14.22
CA ASP A 156 12.17 3.90 15.14
C ASP A 156 13.29 4.68 14.40
N THR A 157 13.29 4.63 13.06
CA THR A 157 14.28 5.31 12.22
C THR A 157 13.77 6.67 11.75
N PRO A 158 14.65 7.69 11.58
CA PRO A 158 14.25 8.95 10.98
C PRO A 158 13.69 8.75 9.57
N LEU A 159 12.60 9.43 9.24
CA LEU A 159 11.92 9.33 7.94
C LEU A 159 11.30 10.66 7.49
N THR A 160 11.09 10.79 6.19
CA THR A 160 10.25 11.82 5.57
C THR A 160 8.95 11.17 5.09
N VAL A 161 7.83 11.81 5.37
CA VAL A 161 6.51 11.36 4.90
C VAL A 161 6.18 12.06 3.59
N ILE A 162 5.82 11.29 2.57
CA ILE A 162 5.26 11.81 1.32
C ILE A 162 3.79 11.43 1.29
N HIS A 163 2.95 12.42 1.38
CA HIS A 163 1.49 12.31 1.52
C HIS A 163 0.83 12.69 0.19
N PHE A 164 0.31 11.72 -0.53
CA PHE A 164 -0.47 11.90 -1.75
C PHE A 164 -1.95 11.98 -1.39
N ASP A 165 -2.62 13.11 -1.69
CA ASP A 165 -3.99 13.37 -1.25
C ASP A 165 -4.56 14.61 -1.95
N ALA A 166 -5.87 14.76 -1.97
CA ALA A 166 -6.53 16.03 -2.25
C ALA A 166 -6.51 16.96 -1.02
N HIS A 167 -6.47 16.38 0.18
CA HIS A 167 -6.67 17.05 1.46
C HIS A 167 -5.36 17.22 2.24
N LEU A 168 -5.27 18.28 3.02
CA LEU A 168 -4.09 18.54 3.87
C LEU A 168 -4.05 17.67 5.14
N ASP A 169 -5.19 17.22 5.61
CA ASP A 169 -5.37 16.44 6.85
C ASP A 169 -4.66 17.05 8.08
N THR A 170 -4.70 18.37 8.12
CA THR A 170 -4.07 19.18 9.16
C THR A 170 -5.09 19.99 9.96
N TRP A 171 -6.39 19.67 9.90
CA TRP A 171 -7.39 20.30 10.73
C TRP A 171 -7.14 20.07 12.21
N ASN A 172 -7.69 20.93 13.07
CA ASN A 172 -7.60 20.69 14.51
C ASN A 172 -8.56 19.58 14.98
N GLY A 173 -9.54 19.23 14.16
CA GLY A 173 -10.37 18.05 14.30
C GLY A 173 -11.04 17.86 15.67
N ALA A 174 -11.41 16.63 15.96
CA ALA A 174 -11.88 16.22 17.28
C ALA A 174 -10.77 16.36 18.35
N PRO A 175 -11.11 16.47 19.66
CA PRO A 175 -10.13 16.54 20.70
C PRO A 175 -9.08 15.42 20.60
N GLY A 176 -7.79 15.78 20.56
CA GLY A 176 -6.70 14.84 20.34
C GLY A 176 -6.31 14.61 18.89
N ASN A 177 -6.96 15.29 17.94
CA ASN A 177 -6.75 15.12 16.49
C ASN A 177 -6.92 13.64 16.05
N LEU A 178 -8.02 13.04 16.49
CA LEU A 178 -8.29 11.61 16.32
C LEU A 178 -9.25 11.36 15.16
N ASP A 179 -9.07 12.06 14.05
CA ASP A 179 -9.87 11.86 12.84
C ASP A 179 -8.99 11.80 11.59
N HIS A 180 -9.57 11.36 10.48
CA HIS A 180 -8.86 11.18 9.22
C HIS A 180 -8.38 12.52 8.62
N ALA A 181 -9.00 13.64 8.98
CA ALA A 181 -8.63 14.97 8.49
C ALA A 181 -7.57 15.68 9.36
N SER A 182 -7.04 15.03 10.41
CA SER A 182 -6.11 15.65 11.37
C SER A 182 -4.88 14.81 11.72
N TRP A 183 -4.74 13.63 11.16
CA TRP A 183 -3.65 12.70 11.46
C TRP A 183 -2.25 13.29 11.20
N VAL A 184 -2.10 14.17 10.21
CA VAL A 184 -0.83 14.83 9.88
C VAL A 184 -0.32 15.64 11.07
N ASN A 185 -1.20 16.30 11.84
CA ASN A 185 -0.81 17.04 13.05
C ASN A 185 -0.23 16.13 14.15
N ARG A 186 -0.63 14.87 14.18
CA ARG A 186 -0.06 13.85 15.12
C ARG A 186 1.29 13.37 14.62
N VAL A 187 1.39 13.07 13.32
CA VAL A 187 2.64 12.62 12.68
C VAL A 187 3.73 13.68 12.76
N ALA A 188 3.40 14.95 12.55
CA ALA A 188 4.36 16.06 12.65
C ALA A 188 5.00 16.20 14.04
N LYS A 189 4.39 15.63 15.09
CA LYS A 189 4.91 15.64 16.47
C LYS A 189 5.80 14.44 16.80
N LEU A 190 5.87 13.44 15.91
CA LEU A 190 6.71 12.27 16.12
C LEU A 190 8.20 12.65 15.95
N PRO A 191 9.07 12.33 16.91
CA PRO A 191 10.48 12.78 16.87
C PRO A 191 11.27 12.16 15.69
N GLY A 192 10.79 11.02 15.16
CA GLY A 192 11.36 10.35 13.99
C GLY A 192 11.04 11.05 12.68
N VAL A 193 9.96 11.82 12.59
CA VAL A 193 9.54 12.49 11.35
C VAL A 193 10.39 13.75 11.13
N LYS A 194 11.10 13.79 10.01
CA LYS A 194 12.05 14.88 9.66
C LYS A 194 11.47 15.87 8.65
N GLY A 195 10.42 15.49 7.94
CA GLY A 195 9.73 16.33 6.98
C GLY A 195 8.44 15.66 6.52
N ILE A 196 7.53 16.49 6.04
CA ILE A 196 6.28 16.06 5.42
C ILE A 196 6.14 16.82 4.11
N VAL A 197 5.91 16.11 3.03
CA VAL A 197 5.62 16.67 1.72
C VAL A 197 4.23 16.19 1.30
N GLN A 198 3.35 17.13 1.01
CA GLN A 198 1.96 16.90 0.64
C GLN A 198 1.79 17.18 -0.85
N VAL A 199 1.34 16.18 -1.60
CA VAL A 199 1.31 16.17 -3.07
C VAL A 199 -0.11 15.95 -3.56
N GLY A 200 -0.60 16.82 -4.46
CA GLY A 200 -1.93 16.70 -5.04
C GLY A 200 -2.98 17.58 -4.37
N MET A 201 -2.60 18.35 -3.37
CA MET A 201 -3.50 19.18 -2.57
C MET A 201 -4.36 20.08 -3.45
N ARG A 202 -5.69 20.09 -3.22
CA ARG A 202 -6.66 20.87 -4.00
C ARG A 202 -7.99 21.01 -3.29
N GLY A 203 -8.96 21.55 -3.99
CA GLY A 203 -10.35 21.60 -3.55
C GLY A 203 -10.68 22.66 -2.52
N LEU A 204 -11.95 22.65 -2.12
CA LEU A 204 -12.51 23.64 -1.21
C LEU A 204 -12.56 23.17 0.25
N ALA A 205 -12.28 21.89 0.50
CA ALA A 205 -12.23 21.33 1.85
C ALA A 205 -10.97 21.76 2.62
N ASN A 206 -9.92 22.20 1.91
CA ASN A 206 -8.70 22.73 2.52
C ASN A 206 -8.89 24.21 2.92
N ASP A 207 -9.41 24.46 4.09
CA ASP A 207 -9.69 25.78 4.61
C ASP A 207 -8.43 26.52 5.11
N PRO A 208 -8.54 27.82 5.46
CA PRO A 208 -7.41 28.60 5.98
C PRO A 208 -6.80 28.05 7.28
N GLU A 209 -7.57 27.33 8.09
CA GLU A 209 -7.08 26.69 9.32
C GLU A 209 -6.15 25.53 8.98
N ALA A 210 -6.58 24.62 8.10
CA ALA A 210 -5.77 23.50 7.65
C ALA A 210 -4.46 23.97 7.00
N VAL A 211 -4.52 24.97 6.12
CA VAL A 211 -3.33 25.58 5.51
C VAL A 211 -2.42 26.22 6.59
N GLY A 212 -3.00 26.90 7.58
CA GLY A 212 -2.26 27.48 8.69
C GLY A 212 -1.52 26.42 9.53
N ASN A 213 -2.14 25.29 9.78
CA ASN A 213 -1.55 24.18 10.53
C ASN A 213 -0.47 23.46 9.71
N ALA A 214 -0.68 23.23 8.41
CA ALA A 214 0.34 22.69 7.52
C ALA A 214 1.62 23.54 7.54
N ARG A 215 1.48 24.87 7.48
CA ARG A 215 2.62 25.80 7.61
C ARG A 215 3.31 25.73 8.96
N LYS A 216 2.55 25.61 10.07
CA LYS A 216 3.12 25.43 11.42
C LYS A 216 3.89 24.11 11.56
N ASN A 217 3.43 23.08 10.87
CA ASN A 217 4.09 21.78 10.80
C ASN A 217 5.28 21.78 9.83
N HIS A 218 5.57 22.91 9.17
CA HIS A 218 6.62 23.04 8.17
C HIS A 218 6.50 22.07 7.01
N THR A 219 5.27 21.74 6.60
CA THR A 219 5.04 20.85 5.47
C THR A 219 5.30 21.57 4.14
N THR A 220 5.86 20.84 3.17
CA THR A 220 5.92 21.31 1.78
C THR A 220 4.60 20.94 1.10
N ILE A 221 3.91 21.90 0.50
CA ILE A 221 2.64 21.68 -0.19
C ILE A 221 2.86 21.83 -1.69
N ILE A 222 2.50 20.79 -2.45
CA ILE A 222 2.56 20.74 -3.91
C ILE A 222 1.12 20.48 -4.39
N THR A 223 0.51 21.48 -5.04
CA THR A 223 -0.90 21.36 -5.45
C THR A 223 -1.04 20.64 -6.79
N SER A 224 -2.23 20.04 -7.04
CA SER A 224 -2.55 19.46 -8.36
C SER A 224 -2.41 20.51 -9.47
N GLU A 225 -2.87 21.74 -9.22
CA GLU A 225 -2.75 22.84 -10.19
C GLU A 225 -1.29 23.14 -10.56
N GLU A 226 -0.39 23.12 -9.57
CA GLU A 226 1.05 23.30 -9.81
C GLU A 226 1.62 22.16 -10.65
N ILE A 227 1.21 20.91 -10.39
CA ILE A 227 1.65 19.73 -11.16
C ILE A 227 1.15 19.84 -12.59
N HIS A 228 -0.14 20.13 -12.80
CA HIS A 228 -0.73 20.28 -14.13
C HIS A 228 -0.06 21.39 -14.95
N ARG A 229 0.31 22.53 -14.33
CA ARG A 229 0.93 23.65 -15.01
C ARG A 229 2.40 23.50 -15.29
N ASN A 230 3.14 22.91 -14.34
CA ASN A 230 4.60 22.93 -14.35
C ASN A 230 5.22 21.54 -14.58
N GLY A 231 4.40 20.50 -14.57
CA GLY A 231 4.79 19.11 -14.80
C GLY A 231 5.39 18.42 -13.57
N VAL A 232 5.40 17.09 -13.64
CA VAL A 232 5.89 16.18 -12.60
C VAL A 232 7.35 16.46 -12.21
N THR A 233 8.23 16.73 -13.18
CA THR A 233 9.65 17.01 -12.91
C THR A 233 9.83 18.20 -11.96
N LYS A 234 9.01 19.25 -12.13
CA LYS A 234 9.05 20.41 -11.25
C LYS A 234 8.57 20.08 -9.84
N ALA A 235 7.50 19.31 -9.70
CA ALA A 235 7.00 18.81 -8.42
C ALA A 235 8.06 17.97 -7.70
N LEU A 236 8.64 16.99 -8.38
CA LEU A 236 9.73 16.18 -7.84
C LEU A 236 10.94 17.01 -7.39
N SER A 237 11.27 18.12 -8.06
CA SER A 237 12.40 18.97 -7.65
C SER A 237 12.23 19.61 -6.27
N GLN A 238 11.02 19.66 -5.73
CA GLN A 238 10.72 20.20 -4.40
C GLN A 238 10.89 19.15 -3.29
N ILE A 239 11.04 17.87 -3.65
CA ILE A 239 11.26 16.77 -2.72
C ILE A 239 12.76 16.52 -2.59
N SER A 240 13.29 16.75 -1.39
CA SER A 240 14.72 16.57 -1.12
C SER A 240 15.13 15.11 -1.29
N PRO A 241 16.28 14.84 -1.93
CA PRO A 241 16.78 13.48 -2.06
C PRO A 241 17.41 12.97 -0.75
N GLY A 242 17.41 11.65 -0.59
CA GLY A 242 18.09 10.94 0.50
C GLY A 242 17.21 10.67 1.71
N GLY A 243 17.73 9.81 2.59
CA GLY A 243 17.02 9.37 3.80
C GLY A 243 15.95 8.31 3.56
N ASN A 244 15.28 7.95 4.65
CA ASN A 244 14.14 7.02 4.58
C ASN A 244 12.87 7.78 4.22
N ILE A 245 12.06 7.16 3.37
CA ILE A 245 10.80 7.70 2.87
C ILE A 245 9.68 6.73 3.25
N TYR A 246 8.61 7.27 3.81
CA TYR A 246 7.33 6.60 3.95
C TYR A 246 6.33 7.27 3.01
N ILE A 247 5.60 6.50 2.21
CA ILE A 247 4.56 7.02 1.32
C ILE A 247 3.19 6.64 1.87
N THR A 248 2.27 7.60 1.91
CA THR A 248 0.85 7.36 2.13
C THR A 248 0.07 7.86 0.92
N LEU A 249 -0.77 6.99 0.38
CA LEU A 249 -1.54 7.25 -0.82
C LEU A 249 -3.04 7.22 -0.49
N ASP A 250 -3.63 8.40 -0.35
CA ASP A 250 -5.08 8.54 -0.43
C ASP A 250 -5.51 8.42 -1.89
N VAL A 251 -6.48 7.56 -2.17
CA VAL A 251 -6.92 7.35 -3.54
C VAL A 251 -7.63 8.56 -4.14
N ASP A 252 -8.06 9.51 -3.32
CA ASP A 252 -8.69 10.74 -3.79
C ASP A 252 -7.70 11.78 -4.36
N VAL A 253 -6.37 11.55 -4.25
CA VAL A 253 -5.37 12.31 -5.02
C VAL A 253 -5.62 12.18 -6.51
N MET A 254 -6.16 11.04 -6.95
CA MET A 254 -6.57 10.79 -8.32
C MET A 254 -7.80 11.61 -8.71
N ASP A 255 -7.93 11.92 -9.99
CA ASP A 255 -9.16 12.53 -10.48
C ASP A 255 -10.37 11.59 -10.27
N PRO A 256 -11.55 12.10 -9.87
CA PRO A 256 -12.75 11.27 -9.66
C PRO A 256 -13.18 10.44 -10.87
N THR A 257 -12.77 10.80 -12.07
CA THR A 257 -13.00 9.98 -13.27
C THR A 257 -12.19 8.69 -13.27
N LEU A 258 -11.05 8.69 -12.57
CA LEU A 258 -10.16 7.54 -12.41
C LEU A 258 -10.46 6.78 -11.12
N ALA A 259 -10.71 7.50 -10.01
CA ALA A 259 -10.96 6.93 -8.69
C ALA A 259 -12.25 7.47 -8.06
N PRO A 260 -13.43 7.00 -8.49
CA PRO A 260 -14.71 7.43 -7.89
C PRO A 260 -14.98 6.79 -6.51
N GLY A 261 -14.26 5.73 -6.14
CA GLY A 261 -14.48 4.92 -4.94
C GLY A 261 -13.76 5.46 -3.72
N THR A 262 -14.12 6.66 -3.28
CA THR A 262 -13.62 7.27 -2.04
C THR A 262 -14.71 8.10 -1.36
N GLY A 263 -14.52 8.38 -0.06
CA GLY A 263 -15.48 9.14 0.76
C GLY A 263 -15.57 10.61 0.41
N THR A 264 -14.47 11.22 -0.02
CA THR A 264 -14.26 12.68 -0.17
C THR A 264 -13.73 13.03 -1.54
N LEU A 265 -14.62 13.01 -2.55
CA LEU A 265 -14.25 13.34 -3.93
C LEU A 265 -13.93 14.82 -4.13
N GLU A 266 -12.79 15.13 -4.73
CA GLU A 266 -12.42 16.48 -5.18
C GLU A 266 -12.08 16.49 -6.68
N PRO A 267 -12.73 17.32 -7.50
CA PRO A 267 -12.41 17.44 -8.93
C PRO A 267 -11.02 18.02 -9.19
N GLY A 268 -10.47 17.75 -10.38
CA GLY A 268 -9.16 18.27 -10.80
C GLY A 268 -7.99 17.51 -10.17
N GLY A 269 -8.18 16.21 -9.91
CA GLY A 269 -7.15 15.32 -9.42
C GLY A 269 -6.12 14.95 -10.48
N LEU A 270 -5.12 14.19 -10.05
CA LEU A 270 -4.03 13.76 -10.92
C LEU A 270 -4.48 12.59 -11.82
N SER A 271 -3.94 12.57 -13.02
CA SER A 271 -4.05 11.43 -13.94
C SER A 271 -3.20 10.26 -13.48
N PHE A 272 -3.49 9.05 -14.01
CA PHE A 272 -2.67 7.86 -13.74
C PHE A 272 -1.18 8.12 -14.00
N SER A 273 -0.85 8.67 -15.17
CA SER A 273 0.56 8.91 -15.55
C SER A 273 1.26 9.90 -14.63
N GLU A 274 0.57 10.97 -14.18
CA GLU A 274 1.17 11.93 -13.25
C GLU A 274 1.46 11.30 -11.89
N ILE A 275 0.56 10.47 -11.37
CA ILE A 275 0.76 9.80 -10.08
C ILE A 275 1.83 8.73 -10.20
N ASP A 276 1.82 7.93 -11.25
CA ASP A 276 2.84 6.90 -11.49
C ASP A 276 4.24 7.51 -11.57
N ASP A 277 4.40 8.56 -12.38
CA ASP A 277 5.67 9.29 -12.50
C ASP A 277 6.11 9.93 -11.17
N LEU A 278 5.16 10.42 -10.37
CA LEU A 278 5.47 10.99 -9.04
C LEU A 278 5.88 9.91 -8.06
N LEU A 279 5.14 8.81 -7.94
CA LEU A 279 5.43 7.71 -7.03
C LEU A 279 6.78 7.07 -7.34
N THR A 280 7.01 6.73 -8.60
CA THR A 280 8.28 6.12 -9.06
C THR A 280 9.44 7.09 -8.94
N GLY A 281 9.20 8.39 -9.25
CA GLY A 281 10.19 9.45 -9.07
C GLY A 281 10.55 9.70 -7.61
N VAL A 282 9.59 9.60 -6.68
CA VAL A 282 9.83 9.68 -5.23
C VAL A 282 10.63 8.47 -4.75
N ALA A 283 10.28 7.25 -5.19
CA ALA A 283 11.03 6.04 -4.85
C ALA A 283 12.51 6.13 -5.25
N ALA A 284 12.80 6.78 -6.38
CA ALA A 284 14.17 7.01 -6.83
C ALA A 284 14.96 8.05 -5.99
N LYS A 285 14.29 8.81 -5.11
CA LYS A 285 14.94 9.86 -4.30
C LYS A 285 15.50 9.41 -2.97
N GLY A 286 15.06 8.27 -2.44
CA GLY A 286 15.48 7.81 -1.12
C GLY A 286 15.18 6.33 -0.91
N ASN A 287 15.34 5.90 0.33
CA ASN A 287 15.06 4.53 0.73
C ASN A 287 13.60 4.40 1.15
N LEU A 288 12.75 3.79 0.33
CA LEU A 288 11.37 3.49 0.68
C LEU A 288 11.35 2.42 1.77
N ILE A 289 10.74 2.74 2.93
CA ILE A 289 10.72 1.85 4.11
C ILE A 289 9.35 1.32 4.48
N GLY A 290 8.30 1.78 3.83
CA GLY A 290 6.93 1.35 4.00
C GLY A 290 5.98 2.23 3.23
N PHE A 291 4.78 1.75 2.96
CA PHE A 291 3.71 2.59 2.43
C PHE A 291 2.33 2.06 2.83
N ASP A 292 1.34 2.94 2.74
CA ASP A 292 -0.06 2.58 2.84
C ASP A 292 -0.89 3.15 1.68
N VAL A 293 -2.03 2.50 1.43
CA VAL A 293 -3.09 2.98 0.54
C VAL A 293 -4.37 3.07 1.35
N VAL A 294 -5.03 4.21 1.33
CA VAL A 294 -6.17 4.53 2.19
C VAL A 294 -7.37 5.09 1.41
N GLU A 295 -8.50 5.19 2.08
CA GLU A 295 -9.77 5.79 1.63
C GLU A 295 -10.42 5.08 0.43
N VAL A 296 -10.08 3.81 0.16
CA VAL A 296 -10.78 3.01 -0.86
C VAL A 296 -12.17 2.62 -0.32
N ASP A 297 -13.22 3.17 -0.93
CA ASP A 297 -14.61 2.84 -0.63
C ASP A 297 -15.28 2.11 -1.82
N PRO A 298 -15.36 0.77 -1.78
CA PRO A 298 -15.92 -0.02 -2.88
C PRO A 298 -17.42 0.20 -3.10
N TYR A 299 -18.15 0.69 -2.10
CA TYR A 299 -19.60 0.96 -2.26
C TYR A 299 -19.89 2.18 -3.12
N ARG A 300 -18.88 3.04 -3.35
CA ARG A 300 -18.98 4.20 -4.22
C ARG A 300 -18.46 3.94 -5.63
N ASP A 301 -17.88 2.78 -5.88
CA ASP A 301 -17.32 2.42 -7.18
C ASP A 301 -17.84 1.07 -7.67
N SER A 302 -18.95 1.09 -8.37
CA SER A 302 -19.50 -0.11 -8.99
C SER A 302 -18.63 -0.69 -10.11
N SER A 303 -17.63 0.04 -10.59
CA SER A 303 -16.71 -0.40 -11.63
C SER A 303 -15.46 -1.10 -11.10
N GLY A 304 -15.12 -0.92 -9.81
CA GLY A 304 -13.89 -1.41 -9.18
C GLY A 304 -12.60 -0.74 -9.66
N ARG A 305 -12.71 0.31 -10.51
CA ARG A 305 -11.52 0.94 -11.12
C ARG A 305 -10.61 1.62 -10.11
N THR A 306 -11.17 2.12 -9.00
CA THR A 306 -10.39 2.77 -7.92
C THR A 306 -9.39 1.80 -7.33
N ALA A 307 -9.84 0.66 -6.84
CA ALA A 307 -8.97 -0.36 -6.26
C ALA A 307 -8.03 -0.96 -7.31
N GLN A 308 -8.50 -1.20 -8.54
CA GLN A 308 -7.67 -1.71 -9.62
C GLN A 308 -6.53 -0.75 -9.98
N THR A 309 -6.83 0.56 -10.08
CA THR A 309 -5.81 1.59 -10.32
C THR A 309 -4.82 1.68 -9.18
N ALA A 310 -5.30 1.66 -7.93
CA ALA A 310 -4.46 1.69 -6.75
C ALA A 310 -3.50 0.49 -6.71
N VAL A 311 -4.00 -0.73 -6.96
CA VAL A 311 -3.15 -1.94 -7.03
C VAL A 311 -2.07 -1.80 -8.08
N ARG A 312 -2.39 -1.27 -9.27
CA ARG A 312 -1.40 -1.05 -10.32
C ARG A 312 -0.30 -0.08 -9.87
N LEU A 313 -0.67 1.06 -9.28
CA LEU A 313 0.28 2.04 -8.74
C LEU A 313 1.16 1.47 -7.62
N MET A 314 0.61 0.57 -6.78
CA MET A 314 1.37 -0.15 -5.76
C MET A 314 2.48 -1.01 -6.38
N ILE A 315 2.16 -1.77 -7.44
CA ILE A 315 3.13 -2.62 -8.14
C ILE A 315 4.21 -1.75 -8.80
N ASP A 316 3.82 -0.66 -9.46
CA ASP A 316 4.73 0.27 -10.14
C ASP A 316 5.69 0.94 -9.15
N LEU A 317 5.18 1.42 -7.99
CA LEU A 317 5.98 1.97 -6.89
C LEU A 317 7.01 0.97 -6.37
N LEU A 318 6.57 -0.26 -6.07
CA LEU A 318 7.46 -1.29 -5.54
C LEU A 318 8.50 -1.71 -6.60
N GLY A 319 8.09 -1.82 -7.86
CA GLY A 319 8.98 -2.11 -8.98
C GLY A 319 10.04 -1.04 -9.19
N ALA A 320 9.74 0.22 -8.88
CA ALA A 320 10.72 1.32 -8.93
C ALA A 320 11.64 1.35 -7.70
N ALA A 321 11.16 0.92 -6.53
CA ALA A 321 11.92 0.96 -5.28
C ALA A 321 12.83 -0.25 -5.09
N PHE A 322 12.45 -1.44 -5.61
CA PHE A 322 13.12 -2.72 -5.34
C PHE A 322 13.51 -3.43 -6.64
N HIS A 323 14.60 -3.03 -7.22
CA HIS A 323 15.18 -3.57 -8.48
C HIS A 323 15.77 -4.96 -8.28
#